data_3e5dbe7940f7f03979dee268ff2d60ed
#
_entry.id   3e5dbe7940f7f03979dee268ff2d60ed
#
_cell.length_a   1.000
_cell.length_b   1.000
_cell.length_c   1.000
_cell.angle_alpha   90.00
_cell.angle_beta   90.00
_cell.angle_gamma   90.00
#
_symmetry.space_group_name_H-M   'P 1'
#
loop_
_entity.id
_entity.type
_entity.pdbx_description
1 polymer ?
#
loop_
_entity_poly.entity_id
_entity_poly.type
_entity_poly.pdbx_seq_one_letter_code
_entity_poly.pdbx_strand_id
1 'polypeptide(L)'
;MILAALILGVTTAKAQKIGTEKVPGIVSRAFNHKYPAAKEPSWEIEKGNFEVNFKDNSKEKSVLIEPTGKIIEEETAIPSNELPQSIKNYIAKNYQGANIKEAAQIILQSGEMNYEAEVKGKDLIFSKEGVFLRAVKD
;
A
#
# COMPACT_ATOMS: atom_id res chain seq x y z
N MET A 1 44.82 1.22 -4.26
CA MET A 1 43.62 0.37 -4.26
C MET A 1 42.41 1.29 -4.34
N ILE A 2 41.76 1.29 -5.48
CA ILE A 2 40.55 2.11 -5.71
C ILE A 2 39.37 1.23 -5.37
N LEU A 3 38.71 1.53 -4.27
CA LEU A 3 37.47 0.87 -3.87
C LEU A 3 36.33 1.44 -4.72
N ALA A 4 35.91 0.70 -5.74
CA ALA A 4 34.73 1.04 -6.52
C ALA A 4 33.49 0.78 -5.64
N ALA A 5 32.90 1.84 -5.14
CA ALA A 5 31.59 1.80 -4.51
C ALA A 5 30.56 1.46 -5.61
N LEU A 6 30.07 0.23 -5.58
CA LEU A 6 28.93 -0.16 -6.39
C LEU A 6 27.69 0.55 -5.83
N ILE A 7 27.33 1.67 -6.46
CA ILE A 7 26.04 2.29 -6.23
C ILE A 7 25.01 1.38 -6.86
N LEU A 8 24.42 0.49 -6.08
CA LEU A 8 23.16 -0.14 -6.46
C LEU A 8 22.13 0.97 -6.58
N GLY A 9 21.90 1.42 -7.80
CA GLY A 9 20.77 2.26 -8.13
C GLY A 9 19.50 1.49 -7.82
N VAL A 10 18.86 1.84 -6.73
CA VAL A 10 17.47 1.41 -6.46
C VAL A 10 16.63 2.14 -7.48
N THR A 11 16.40 1.51 -8.62
CA THR A 11 15.36 1.96 -9.54
C THR A 11 14.03 1.71 -8.81
N THR A 12 13.42 2.77 -8.32
CA THR A 12 12.03 2.73 -7.87
C THR A 12 11.20 2.39 -9.11
N ALA A 13 10.81 1.12 -9.22
CA ALA A 13 9.89 0.69 -10.28
C ALA A 13 8.56 1.38 -9.99
N LYS A 14 8.23 2.42 -10.76
CA LYS A 14 6.91 3.05 -10.69
C LYS A 14 5.87 2.03 -11.09
N ALA A 15 4.77 1.98 -10.34
CA ALA A 15 3.59 1.20 -10.70
C ALA A 15 3.13 1.60 -12.11
N GLN A 16 2.89 0.60 -12.97
CA GLN A 16 2.46 0.80 -14.35
C GLN A 16 0.99 0.47 -14.49
N LYS A 17 0.18 1.46 -14.88
CA LYS A 17 -1.24 1.24 -15.20
C LYS A 17 -1.40 0.28 -16.37
N ILE A 18 -2.34 -0.66 -16.22
CA ILE A 18 -2.70 -1.62 -17.27
C ILE A 18 -4.21 -1.67 -17.46
N GLY A 19 -4.64 -2.00 -18.67
CA GLY A 19 -6.06 -2.27 -18.93
C GLY A 19 -6.50 -3.60 -18.31
N THR A 20 -7.77 -3.70 -17.98
CA THR A 20 -8.37 -4.91 -17.38
C THR A 20 -8.16 -6.14 -18.26
N GLU A 21 -8.12 -5.96 -19.59
CA GLU A 21 -7.89 -7.02 -20.56
C GLU A 21 -6.47 -7.65 -20.48
N LYS A 22 -5.53 -6.95 -19.85
CA LYS A 22 -4.15 -7.42 -19.63
C LYS A 22 -3.95 -8.12 -18.29
N VAL A 23 -4.97 -8.13 -17.44
CA VAL A 23 -4.92 -8.81 -16.14
C VAL A 23 -5.14 -10.32 -16.35
N PRO A 24 -4.24 -11.18 -15.86
CA PRO A 24 -4.44 -12.62 -15.97
C PRO A 24 -5.78 -13.06 -15.37
N GLY A 25 -6.46 -14.01 -16.04
CA GLY A 25 -7.78 -14.47 -15.59
C GLY A 25 -7.78 -15.03 -14.17
N ILE A 26 -6.70 -15.67 -13.73
CA ILE A 26 -6.59 -16.17 -12.35
C ILE A 26 -6.57 -15.03 -11.33
N VAL A 27 -5.91 -13.92 -11.65
CA VAL A 27 -5.83 -12.73 -10.80
C VAL A 27 -7.19 -12.03 -10.72
N SER A 28 -7.83 -11.78 -11.87
CA SER A 28 -9.13 -11.13 -11.91
C SER A 28 -10.22 -11.96 -11.24
N ARG A 29 -10.19 -13.30 -11.38
CA ARG A 29 -11.13 -14.18 -10.67
C ARG A 29 -10.93 -14.14 -9.16
N ALA A 30 -9.70 -14.15 -8.68
CA ALA A 30 -9.40 -14.03 -7.24
C ALA A 30 -9.97 -12.73 -6.67
N PHE A 31 -9.76 -11.62 -7.36
CA PHE A 31 -10.31 -10.32 -6.99
C PHE A 31 -11.83 -10.32 -6.99
N ASN A 32 -12.46 -10.72 -8.08
CA ASN A 32 -13.92 -10.72 -8.22
C ASN A 32 -14.62 -11.65 -7.22
N HIS A 33 -13.97 -12.76 -6.87
CA HIS A 33 -14.49 -13.69 -5.87
C HIS A 33 -14.52 -13.05 -4.47
N LYS A 34 -13.45 -12.36 -4.11
CA LYS A 34 -13.36 -11.72 -2.77
C LYS A 34 -14.16 -10.41 -2.68
N TYR A 35 -14.22 -9.65 -3.76
CA TYR A 35 -14.88 -8.35 -3.81
C TYR A 35 -15.93 -8.28 -4.93
N PRO A 36 -17.03 -9.06 -4.82
CA PRO A 36 -18.03 -9.12 -5.90
C PRO A 36 -18.78 -7.79 -6.11
N ALA A 37 -18.79 -6.92 -5.11
CA ALA A 37 -19.43 -5.60 -5.16
C ALA A 37 -18.46 -4.44 -5.45
N ALA A 38 -17.21 -4.75 -5.79
CA ALA A 38 -16.19 -3.75 -6.10
C ALA A 38 -16.62 -2.86 -7.28
N LYS A 39 -16.40 -1.56 -7.13
CA LYS A 39 -16.71 -0.56 -8.16
C LYS A 39 -15.44 0.16 -8.61
N GLU A 40 -15.44 0.57 -9.87
CA GLU A 40 -14.38 1.38 -10.48
C GLU A 40 -12.96 0.77 -10.33
N PRO A 41 -12.76 -0.53 -10.65
CA PRO A 41 -11.44 -1.12 -10.49
C PRO A 41 -10.44 -0.52 -11.48
N SER A 42 -9.27 -0.18 -10.97
CA SER A 42 -8.13 0.31 -11.74
C SER A 42 -6.91 -0.55 -11.43
N TRP A 43 -6.27 -1.09 -12.46
CA TRP A 43 -5.20 -2.06 -12.32
C TRP A 43 -3.82 -1.47 -12.62
N GLU A 44 -2.84 -1.90 -11.85
CA GLU A 44 -1.44 -1.53 -12.00
C GLU A 44 -0.56 -2.77 -11.82
N ILE A 45 0.63 -2.74 -12.42
CA ILE A 45 1.68 -3.73 -12.13
C ILE A 45 2.70 -3.07 -11.23
N GLU A 46 2.95 -3.67 -10.08
CA GLU A 46 3.95 -3.23 -9.13
C GLU A 46 4.85 -4.39 -8.73
N LYS A 47 6.14 -4.28 -9.04
CA LYS A 47 7.17 -5.29 -8.69
C LYS A 47 6.77 -6.73 -9.07
N GLY A 48 6.14 -6.88 -10.24
CA GLY A 48 5.70 -8.18 -10.75
C GLY A 48 4.37 -8.70 -10.19
N ASN A 49 3.74 -7.97 -9.29
CA ASN A 49 2.41 -8.26 -8.77
C ASN A 49 1.36 -7.35 -9.40
N PHE A 50 0.11 -7.69 -9.24
CA PHE A 50 -1.02 -6.92 -9.73
C PHE A 50 -1.69 -6.19 -8.56
N GLU A 51 -1.73 -4.88 -8.64
CA GLU A 51 -2.47 -4.05 -7.71
C GLU A 51 -3.78 -3.60 -8.33
N VAL A 52 -4.86 -3.71 -7.58
CA VAL A 52 -6.16 -3.17 -7.97
C VAL A 52 -6.64 -2.17 -6.94
N ASN A 53 -6.92 -0.95 -7.41
CA ASN A 53 -7.55 0.11 -6.63
C ASN A 53 -9.03 0.14 -6.98
N PHE A 54 -9.91 0.17 -6.00
CA PHE A 54 -11.36 0.08 -6.19
C PHE A 54 -12.12 0.69 -5.03
N LYS A 55 -13.44 0.82 -5.18
CA LYS A 55 -14.37 1.20 -4.12
C LYS A 55 -15.19 0.00 -3.69
N ASP A 56 -15.29 -0.20 -2.40
CA ASP A 56 -16.11 -1.22 -1.77
C ASP A 56 -16.88 -0.59 -0.61
N ASN A 57 -18.22 -0.57 -0.71
CA ASN A 57 -19.09 0.09 0.27
C ASN A 57 -18.68 1.55 0.55
N SER A 58 -18.38 2.30 -0.50
CA SER A 58 -17.93 3.71 -0.44
C SER A 58 -16.55 3.92 0.19
N LYS A 59 -15.84 2.87 0.55
CA LYS A 59 -14.45 2.94 1.01
C LYS A 59 -13.49 2.70 -0.15
N GLU A 60 -12.43 3.47 -0.20
CA GLU A 60 -11.33 3.23 -1.13
C GLU A 60 -10.43 2.12 -0.59
N LYS A 61 -10.17 1.14 -1.43
CA LYS A 61 -9.35 -0.03 -1.13
C LYS A 61 -8.34 -0.29 -2.23
N SER A 62 -7.27 -0.96 -1.84
CA SER A 62 -6.26 -1.49 -2.73
C SER A 62 -5.92 -2.92 -2.32
N VAL A 63 -5.72 -3.78 -3.29
CA VAL A 63 -5.36 -5.19 -3.06
C VAL A 63 -4.20 -5.56 -3.97
N LEU A 64 -3.17 -6.16 -3.38
CA LEU A 64 -2.00 -6.66 -4.08
C LEU A 64 -2.13 -8.16 -4.27
N ILE A 65 -2.05 -8.63 -5.52
CA ILE A 65 -2.28 -10.02 -5.92
C ILE A 65 -1.08 -10.54 -6.71
N GLU A 66 -0.53 -11.67 -6.29
CA GLU A 66 0.51 -12.35 -7.06
C GLU A 66 -0.03 -12.89 -8.39
N PRO A 67 0.85 -13.12 -9.39
CA PRO A 67 0.45 -13.74 -10.67
C PRO A 67 -0.27 -15.09 -10.51
N THR A 68 -0.10 -15.76 -9.39
CA THR A 68 -0.78 -17.03 -9.03
C THR A 68 -2.22 -16.85 -8.59
N GLY A 69 -2.69 -15.59 -8.41
CA GLY A 69 -4.00 -15.27 -7.86
C GLY A 69 -4.04 -15.18 -6.34
N LYS A 70 -2.88 -15.28 -5.66
CA LYS A 70 -2.80 -15.18 -4.22
C LYS A 70 -2.82 -13.72 -3.78
N ILE A 71 -3.77 -13.36 -2.91
CA ILE A 71 -3.84 -12.03 -2.30
C ILE A 71 -2.82 -11.97 -1.18
N ILE A 72 -1.89 -11.02 -1.26
CA ILE A 72 -0.79 -10.88 -0.29
C ILE A 72 -0.93 -9.65 0.60
N GLU A 73 -1.70 -8.64 0.17
CA GLU A 73 -1.91 -7.42 0.94
C GLU A 73 -3.25 -6.80 0.59
N GLU A 74 -3.94 -6.29 1.59
CA GLU A 74 -5.19 -5.54 1.45
C GLU A 74 -5.06 -4.24 2.22
N GLU A 75 -5.37 -3.14 1.57
CA GLU A 75 -5.31 -1.80 2.13
C GLU A 75 -6.70 -1.17 2.10
N THR A 76 -7.05 -0.48 3.18
CA THR A 76 -8.31 0.26 3.28
C THR A 76 -8.00 1.68 3.76
N ALA A 77 -8.36 2.67 2.97
CA ALA A 77 -8.24 4.08 3.35
C ALA A 77 -9.07 4.39 4.60
N ILE A 78 -8.48 5.12 5.52
CA ILE A 78 -9.14 5.63 6.72
C ILE A 78 -8.93 7.14 6.84
N PRO A 79 -9.82 7.87 7.52
CA PRO A 79 -9.53 9.25 7.89
C PRO A 79 -8.29 9.33 8.79
N SER A 80 -7.44 10.33 8.59
CA SER A 80 -6.20 10.48 9.36
C SER A 80 -6.44 10.64 10.86
N ASN A 81 -7.60 11.18 11.26
CA ASN A 81 -7.97 11.31 12.68
C ASN A 81 -8.30 9.97 13.36
N GLU A 82 -8.52 8.90 12.58
CA GLU A 82 -8.72 7.54 13.09
C GLU A 82 -7.42 6.79 13.38
N LEU A 83 -6.27 7.35 12.99
CA LEU A 83 -4.98 6.78 13.36
C LEU A 83 -4.82 6.78 14.89
N PRO A 84 -4.18 5.75 15.47
CA PRO A 84 -3.84 5.75 16.89
C PRO A 84 -3.07 7.00 17.30
N GLN A 85 -3.31 7.47 18.52
CA GLN A 85 -2.66 8.68 19.04
C GLN A 85 -1.13 8.55 19.06
N SER A 86 -0.60 7.35 19.30
CA SER A 86 0.84 7.07 19.27
C SER A 86 1.45 7.37 17.91
N ILE A 87 0.76 7.05 16.82
CA ILE A 87 1.20 7.36 15.46
C ILE A 87 1.19 8.86 15.19
N LYS A 88 0.10 9.54 15.57
CA LYS A 88 0.01 11.01 15.44
C LYS A 88 1.11 11.71 16.22
N ASN A 89 1.41 11.24 17.43
CA ASN A 89 2.50 11.76 18.25
C ASN A 89 3.87 11.54 17.62
N TYR A 90 4.10 10.34 17.07
CA TYR A 90 5.36 10.04 16.36
C TYR A 90 5.57 11.00 15.17
N ILE A 91 4.55 11.20 14.37
CA ILE A 91 4.60 12.10 13.20
C ILE A 91 4.84 13.55 13.64
N ALA A 92 4.12 14.01 14.66
CA ALA A 92 4.31 15.36 15.19
C ALA A 92 5.74 15.60 15.69
N LYS A 93 6.34 14.60 16.32
CA LYS A 93 7.71 14.69 16.84
C LYS A 93 8.78 14.62 15.76
N ASN A 94 8.62 13.74 14.78
CA ASN A 94 9.67 13.43 13.80
C ASN A 94 9.49 14.15 12.45
N TYR A 95 8.29 14.64 12.17
CA TYR A 95 7.92 15.34 10.94
C TYR A 95 7.19 16.65 11.26
N GLN A 96 7.84 17.51 12.01
CA GLN A 96 7.25 18.76 12.51
C GLN A 96 6.65 19.61 11.39
N GLY A 97 5.44 20.12 11.63
CA GLY A 97 4.70 20.96 10.69
C GLY A 97 4.17 20.22 9.45
N ALA A 98 4.33 18.89 9.38
CA ALA A 98 3.80 18.12 8.28
C ALA A 98 2.36 17.68 8.54
N ASN A 99 1.55 17.74 7.49
CA ASN A 99 0.21 17.16 7.47
C ASN A 99 0.28 15.69 7.05
N ILE A 100 -0.62 14.87 7.61
CA ILE A 100 -0.88 13.52 7.13
C ILE A 100 -1.79 13.66 5.91
N LYS A 101 -1.27 13.34 4.73
CA LYS A 101 -2.02 13.47 3.47
C LYS A 101 -3.04 12.36 3.32
N GLU A 102 -2.63 11.13 3.57
CA GLU A 102 -3.47 9.95 3.50
C GLU A 102 -3.13 9.01 4.66
N ALA A 103 -4.09 8.18 5.04
CA ALA A 103 -3.92 7.14 6.03
C ALA A 103 -4.67 5.88 5.62
N ALA A 104 -4.14 4.72 6.01
CA ALA A 104 -4.73 3.44 5.67
C ALA A 104 -4.49 2.39 6.76
N GLN A 105 -5.33 1.35 6.76
CA GLN A 105 -5.07 0.08 7.43
C GLN A 105 -4.60 -0.92 6.39
N ILE A 106 -3.57 -1.67 6.71
CA ILE A 106 -3.00 -2.70 5.84
C ILE A 106 -3.16 -4.05 6.53
N ILE A 107 -3.76 -5.01 5.82
CA ILE A 107 -3.83 -6.40 6.27
C ILE A 107 -2.90 -7.22 5.37
N LEU A 108 -1.88 -7.82 5.97
CA LEU A 108 -0.97 -8.71 5.29
C LEU A 108 -1.57 -10.11 5.16
N GLN A 109 -1.02 -10.92 4.25
CA GLN A 109 -1.44 -12.31 4.08
C GLN A 109 -1.39 -13.13 5.37
N SER A 110 -0.44 -12.84 6.25
CA SER A 110 -0.32 -13.46 7.59
C SER A 110 -1.48 -13.15 8.53
N GLY A 111 -2.34 -12.19 8.18
CA GLY A 111 -3.36 -11.62 9.06
C GLY A 111 -2.85 -10.48 9.93
N GLU A 112 -1.56 -10.18 9.88
CA GLU A 112 -0.99 -9.03 10.59
C GLU A 112 -1.59 -7.73 10.06
N MET A 113 -1.96 -6.82 10.96
CA MET A 113 -2.49 -5.51 10.62
C MET A 113 -1.47 -4.42 10.94
N ASN A 114 -1.23 -3.55 9.97
CA ASN A 114 -0.41 -2.37 10.10
C ASN A 114 -1.21 -1.11 9.77
N TYR A 115 -0.66 0.04 10.13
CA TYR A 115 -1.15 1.35 9.71
C TYR A 115 -0.14 1.98 8.76
N GLU A 116 -0.66 2.75 7.81
CA GLU A 116 0.11 3.60 6.94
C GLU A 116 -0.31 5.05 7.10
N ALA A 117 0.65 5.96 7.06
CA ALA A 117 0.43 7.39 6.99
C ALA A 117 1.36 8.01 5.95
N GLU A 118 0.80 8.66 4.94
CA GLU A 118 1.57 9.42 3.95
C GLU A 118 1.92 10.79 4.51
N VAL A 119 3.22 11.06 4.65
CA VAL A 119 3.77 12.30 5.16
C VAL A 119 4.97 12.73 4.33
N LYS A 120 4.91 13.93 3.75
CA LYS A 120 6.00 14.49 2.93
C LYS A 120 6.50 13.57 1.81
N GLY A 121 5.58 12.90 1.10
CA GLY A 121 5.91 12.00 0.00
C GLY A 121 6.56 10.69 0.44
N LYS A 122 6.34 10.27 1.68
CA LYS A 122 6.77 8.99 2.24
C LYS A 122 5.61 8.30 2.88
N ASP A 123 5.54 6.99 2.70
CA ASP A 123 4.62 6.12 3.40
C ASP A 123 5.29 5.61 4.67
N LEU A 124 4.79 6.06 5.81
CA LEU A 124 5.26 5.65 7.13
C LEU A 124 4.43 4.47 7.59
N ILE A 125 5.08 3.34 7.82
CA ILE A 125 4.41 2.10 8.23
C ILE A 125 4.60 1.89 9.74
N PHE A 126 3.50 1.60 10.40
CA PHE A 126 3.44 1.35 11.85
C PHE A 126 2.78 0.01 12.14
N SER A 127 3.19 -0.63 13.22
CA SER A 127 2.49 -1.81 13.71
C SER A 127 1.08 -1.45 14.19
N LYS A 128 0.27 -2.46 14.42
CA LYS A 128 -1.06 -2.33 15.03
C LYS A 128 -1.03 -1.57 16.36
N GLU A 129 0.04 -1.71 17.14
CA GLU A 129 0.25 -1.03 18.42
C GLU A 129 0.75 0.42 18.25
N GLY A 130 1.00 0.86 17.01
CA GLY A 130 1.46 2.21 16.71
C GLY A 130 2.97 2.40 16.80
N VAL A 131 3.74 1.32 16.73
CA VAL A 131 5.21 1.37 16.71
C VAL A 131 5.69 1.59 15.27
N PHE A 132 6.56 2.56 15.05
CA PHE A 132 7.16 2.81 13.74
C PHE A 132 7.98 1.61 13.27
N LEU A 133 7.73 1.14 12.05
CA LEU A 133 8.43 0.01 11.44
C LEU A 133 9.42 0.45 10.36
N ARG A 134 8.96 1.26 9.42
CA ARG A 134 9.77 1.73 8.28
C ARG A 134 9.12 2.90 7.56
N ALA A 135 9.92 3.62 6.78
CA ALA A 135 9.46 4.59 5.81
C ALA A 135 9.76 4.06 4.40
N VAL A 136 8.78 4.17 3.52
CA VAL A 136 8.90 3.83 2.10
C VAL A 136 8.75 5.12 1.31
N LYS A 137 9.65 5.38 0.38
CA LYS A 137 9.51 6.51 -0.51
C LYS A 137 8.47 6.19 -1.58
N ASP A 138 7.50 7.06 -1.73
CA ASP A 138 6.46 6.98 -2.73
C ASP A 138 7.01 7.17 -4.17
#